data_78be075d3d0805564cdeb7a16ad5375e
#
_entry.id   78be075d3d0805564cdeb7a16ad5375e
#
_cell.length_a   1.000
_cell.length_b   1.000
_cell.length_c   1.000
_cell.angle_alpha   90.00
_cell.angle_beta   90.00
_cell.angle_gamma   90.00
#
_symmetry.space_group_name_H-M   'P 1'
#
loop_
_entity.id
_entity.type
_entity.pdbx_description
1 polymer ?
#
loop_
_entity_poly.entity_id
_entity_poly.type
_entity_poly.pdbx_seq_one_letter_code
_entity_poly.pdbx_strand_id
1 'polypeptide(L)'
;MSRHLGTKTDTEPLELWEYKLIICCMKEDHWRVFYQLLWDTGIRVSEGLAICKKDLVADGVWITREKRADKLREILPVNTELIAELTRISNEKKDAHLFPYTKQAAWLALKLAIRAAGCRETIHPHLFRHGFGHRAYQATKDILLVQRMMGHRSTSSTEGYSKPTMAEVREAFRNINRNE
;
A
#
# COMPACT_ATOMS: atom_id res chain seq x y z
N MET A 1 30.39 0.26 11.89
CA MET A 1 29.84 -1.04 11.45
C MET A 1 29.00 -0.82 10.21
N SER A 2 29.56 -1.10 9.05
CA SER A 2 28.88 -0.95 7.75
C SER A 2 27.89 -2.11 7.60
N ARG A 3 26.60 -1.82 7.60
CA ARG A 3 25.58 -2.81 7.22
C ARG A 3 25.70 -3.04 5.72
N HIS A 4 26.07 -4.23 5.30
CA HIS A 4 25.94 -4.68 3.92
C HIS A 4 24.43 -4.60 3.56
N LEU A 5 24.06 -3.51 2.88
CA LEU A 5 22.81 -3.43 2.14
C LEU A 5 22.99 -4.35 0.92
N GLY A 6 22.54 -5.59 1.04
CA GLY A 6 22.39 -6.45 -0.13
C GLY A 6 21.54 -5.72 -1.17
N THR A 7 21.90 -5.84 -2.44
CA THR A 7 21.11 -5.26 -3.57
C THR A 7 19.75 -5.92 -3.61
N LYS A 8 18.73 -5.23 -3.08
CA LYS A 8 17.34 -5.67 -3.18
C LYS A 8 16.89 -5.61 -4.64
N THR A 9 16.20 -6.65 -5.09
CA THR A 9 15.67 -6.75 -6.45
C THR A 9 14.39 -5.90 -6.61
N ASP A 10 13.99 -5.62 -7.85
CA ASP A 10 12.77 -4.83 -8.18
C ASP A 10 11.46 -5.46 -7.67
N THR A 11 11.51 -6.74 -7.27
CA THR A 11 10.35 -7.51 -6.81
C THR A 11 10.24 -7.56 -5.28
N GLU A 12 11.27 -7.14 -4.54
CA GLU A 12 11.21 -7.15 -3.08
C GLU A 12 10.22 -6.11 -2.56
N PRO A 13 9.32 -6.50 -1.62
CA PRO A 13 8.32 -5.59 -1.08
C PRO A 13 8.98 -4.39 -0.39
N LEU A 14 8.25 -3.27 -0.36
CA LEU A 14 8.66 -2.09 0.38
C LEU A 14 8.65 -2.41 1.88
N GLU A 15 9.77 -2.18 2.54
CA GLU A 15 9.93 -2.39 3.97
C GLU A 15 9.37 -1.19 4.77
N LEU A 16 8.97 -1.43 6.02
CA LEU A 16 8.47 -0.38 6.91
C LEU A 16 9.47 0.76 7.12
N TRP A 17 10.76 0.46 7.25
CA TRP A 17 11.78 1.48 7.43
C TRP A 17 11.99 2.32 6.17
N GLU A 18 11.96 1.71 4.97
CA GLU A 18 12.02 2.42 3.69
C GLU A 18 10.83 3.37 3.55
N TYR A 19 9.61 2.86 3.83
CA TYR A 19 8.40 3.67 3.84
C TYR A 19 8.52 4.90 4.75
N LYS A 20 8.93 4.69 6.02
CA LYS A 20 9.07 5.79 6.99
C LYS A 20 10.05 6.86 6.53
N LEU A 21 11.21 6.47 6.00
CA LEU A 21 12.20 7.41 5.49
C LEU A 21 11.67 8.20 4.29
N ILE A 22 11.03 7.53 3.33
CA ILE A 22 10.44 8.16 2.14
C ILE A 22 9.38 9.17 2.54
N ILE A 23 8.45 8.80 3.43
CA ILE A 23 7.39 9.70 3.90
C ILE A 23 7.96 10.92 4.62
N CYS A 24 8.97 10.76 5.47
CA CYS A 24 9.63 11.89 6.14
C CYS A 24 10.32 12.84 5.15
N CYS A 25 10.81 12.33 4.01
CA CYS A 25 11.48 13.15 2.99
C CYS A 25 10.52 13.77 1.96
N MET A 26 9.23 13.47 2.01
CA MET A 26 8.24 14.14 1.16
C MET A 26 8.00 15.56 1.62
N LYS A 27 8.24 16.53 0.71
CA LYS A 27 8.13 17.95 1.03
C LYS A 27 6.68 18.41 1.15
N GLU A 28 5.85 18.01 0.18
CA GLU A 28 4.46 18.43 0.15
C GLU A 28 3.58 17.45 0.94
N ASP A 29 2.78 18.03 1.81
CA ASP A 29 1.92 17.33 2.75
C ASP A 29 0.90 16.41 2.05
N HIS A 30 0.29 16.89 0.97
CA HIS A 30 -0.67 16.10 0.21
C HIS A 30 -0.06 14.81 -0.39
N TRP A 31 1.25 14.81 -0.74
CA TRP A 31 1.92 13.60 -1.18
C TRP A 31 2.20 12.63 -0.02
N ARG A 32 2.52 13.14 1.16
CA ARG A 32 2.65 12.29 2.36
C ARG A 32 1.35 11.54 2.62
N VAL A 33 0.22 12.26 2.66
CA VAL A 33 -1.09 11.66 2.90
C VAL A 33 -1.50 10.71 1.76
N PHE A 34 -1.21 11.06 0.50
CA PHE A 34 -1.46 10.18 -0.63
C PHE A 34 -0.69 8.86 -0.53
N TYR A 35 0.61 8.91 -0.26
CA TYR A 35 1.42 7.69 -0.16
C TYR A 35 1.16 6.91 1.13
N GLN A 36 0.74 7.57 2.21
CA GLN A 36 0.22 6.89 3.38
C GLN A 36 -1.06 6.11 3.05
N LEU A 37 -1.99 6.72 2.31
CA LEU A 37 -3.20 6.03 1.84
C LEU A 37 -2.86 4.78 1.01
N LEU A 38 -1.90 4.88 0.07
CA LEU A 38 -1.46 3.71 -0.71
C LEU A 38 -0.83 2.62 0.18
N TRP A 39 -0.05 3.04 1.19
CA TRP A 39 0.59 2.12 2.13
C TRP A 39 -0.41 1.40 3.03
N ASP A 40 -1.40 2.10 3.56
CA ASP A 40 -2.36 1.57 4.53
C ASP A 40 -3.48 0.75 3.87
N THR A 41 -3.76 0.97 2.59
CA THR A 41 -4.89 0.33 1.90
C THR A 41 -4.50 -0.58 0.75
N GLY A 42 -3.30 -0.45 0.22
CA GLY A 42 -2.84 -1.20 -0.94
C GLY A 42 -3.59 -0.89 -2.25
N ILE A 43 -4.35 0.22 -2.34
CA ILE A 43 -5.02 0.61 -3.58
C ILE A 43 -4.02 0.98 -4.68
N ARG A 44 -4.48 0.97 -5.92
CA ARG A 44 -3.67 1.43 -7.05
C ARG A 44 -3.57 2.95 -7.06
N VAL A 45 -2.48 3.49 -7.62
CA VAL A 45 -2.31 4.95 -7.79
C VAL A 45 -3.51 5.58 -8.49
N SER A 46 -4.01 4.95 -9.56
CA SER A 46 -5.18 5.45 -10.28
C SER A 46 -6.45 5.46 -9.44
N GLU A 47 -6.65 4.43 -8.63
CA GLU A 47 -7.79 4.35 -7.71
C GLU A 47 -7.69 5.47 -6.64
N GLY A 48 -6.50 5.71 -6.08
CA GLY A 48 -6.26 6.78 -5.11
C GLY A 48 -6.44 8.19 -5.68
N LEU A 49 -5.94 8.44 -6.89
CA LEU A 49 -6.10 9.74 -7.57
C LEU A 49 -7.55 10.02 -7.99
N ALA A 50 -8.38 8.98 -8.15
CA ALA A 50 -9.79 9.12 -8.52
C ALA A 50 -10.73 9.43 -7.33
N ILE A 51 -10.22 9.39 -6.08
CA ILE A 51 -11.03 9.64 -4.89
C ILE A 51 -11.48 11.09 -4.86
N CYS A 52 -12.79 11.28 -4.69
CA CYS A 52 -13.42 12.60 -4.51
C CYS A 52 -13.72 12.87 -3.03
N LYS A 53 -13.93 14.13 -2.68
CA LYS A 53 -14.35 14.55 -1.33
C LYS A 53 -15.57 13.81 -0.81
N LYS A 54 -16.57 13.60 -1.68
CA LYS A 54 -17.81 12.88 -1.38
C LYS A 54 -17.62 11.39 -1.09
N ASP A 55 -16.44 10.86 -1.38
CA ASP A 55 -16.12 9.44 -1.17
C ASP A 55 -15.59 9.18 0.24
N LEU A 56 -15.28 10.23 1.02
CA LEU A 56 -14.91 10.10 2.42
C LEU A 56 -16.15 9.77 3.28
N VAL A 57 -16.02 8.75 4.12
CA VAL A 57 -17.01 8.36 5.12
C VAL A 57 -16.32 8.23 6.50
N ALA A 58 -17.11 8.10 7.56
CA ALA A 58 -16.60 8.16 8.94
C ALA A 58 -15.48 7.13 9.25
N ASP A 59 -15.54 5.96 8.64
CA ASP A 59 -14.65 4.82 8.94
C ASP A 59 -13.90 4.31 7.69
N GLY A 60 -13.92 5.07 6.58
CA GLY A 60 -13.30 4.60 5.35
C GLY A 60 -13.42 5.53 4.16
N VAL A 61 -13.11 5.00 3.01
CA VAL A 61 -13.14 5.71 1.72
C VAL A 61 -13.81 4.84 0.67
N TRP A 62 -14.79 5.40 -0.04
CA TRP A 62 -15.34 4.77 -1.23
C TRP A 62 -14.30 4.76 -2.35
N ILE A 63 -14.05 3.58 -2.93
CA ILE A 63 -13.20 3.43 -4.12
C ILE A 63 -13.93 2.69 -5.22
N THR A 64 -13.52 2.97 -6.45
CA THR A 64 -13.95 2.22 -7.64
C THR A 64 -12.78 1.40 -8.16
N ARG A 65 -12.93 0.07 -8.22
CA ARG A 65 -11.89 -0.85 -8.72
C ARG A 65 -11.84 -0.80 -10.25
N GLU A 66 -10.91 -0.05 -10.82
CA GLU A 66 -10.81 0.19 -12.27
C GLU A 66 -10.62 -1.07 -13.13
N LYS A 67 -9.89 -2.07 -12.61
CA LYS A 67 -9.60 -3.30 -13.36
C LYS A 67 -10.69 -4.38 -13.28
N ARG A 68 -11.84 -4.07 -12.69
CA ARG A 68 -13.01 -4.96 -12.70
C ARG A 68 -13.96 -4.52 -13.80
N ALA A 69 -14.42 -5.48 -14.61
CA ALA A 69 -15.38 -5.20 -15.68
C ALA A 69 -16.70 -4.60 -15.17
N ASP A 70 -17.06 -4.94 -13.93
CA ASP A 70 -18.24 -4.46 -13.21
C ASP A 70 -18.03 -3.12 -12.48
N LYS A 71 -16.82 -2.52 -12.56
CA LYS A 71 -16.44 -1.27 -11.86
C LYS A 71 -16.95 -1.26 -10.41
N LEU A 72 -16.70 -2.35 -9.69
CA LEU A 72 -17.15 -2.50 -8.31
C LEU A 72 -16.74 -1.31 -7.45
N ARG A 73 -17.73 -0.68 -6.83
CA ARG A 73 -17.56 0.37 -5.84
C ARG A 73 -17.68 -0.23 -4.44
N GLU A 74 -16.69 -0.01 -3.59
CA GLU A 74 -16.65 -0.56 -2.24
C GLU A 74 -16.04 0.43 -1.25
N ILE A 75 -16.38 0.29 0.04
CA ILE A 75 -15.73 1.05 1.11
C ILE A 75 -14.46 0.30 1.52
N LEU A 76 -13.34 1.01 1.52
CA LEU A 76 -12.11 0.56 2.17
C LEU A 76 -12.05 1.12 3.58
N PRO A 77 -11.94 0.28 4.59
CA PRO A 77 -11.67 0.72 5.95
C PRO A 77 -10.32 1.47 6.02
N VAL A 78 -10.31 2.58 6.71
CA VAL A 78 -9.12 3.39 6.93
C VAL A 78 -9.10 3.80 8.39
N ASN A 79 -7.90 3.86 9.00
CA ASN A 79 -7.78 4.27 10.39
C ASN A 79 -8.19 5.73 10.61
N THR A 80 -8.53 6.06 11.85
CA THR A 80 -9.09 7.37 12.24
C THR A 80 -8.12 8.51 11.93
N GLU A 81 -6.82 8.29 12.12
CA GLU A 81 -5.77 9.29 11.89
C GLU A 81 -5.69 9.66 10.40
N LEU A 82 -5.71 8.64 9.53
CA LEU A 82 -5.66 8.89 8.09
C LEU A 82 -6.97 9.52 7.57
N ILE A 83 -8.13 9.14 8.10
CA ILE A 83 -9.40 9.82 7.77
C ILE A 83 -9.36 11.29 8.15
N ALA A 84 -8.82 11.63 9.33
CA ALA A 84 -8.66 13.02 9.77
C ALA A 84 -7.77 13.81 8.79
N GLU A 85 -6.64 13.24 8.36
CA GLU A 85 -5.74 13.86 7.39
C GLU A 85 -6.38 14.03 6.01
N LEU A 86 -7.08 13.02 5.51
CA LEU A 86 -7.83 13.10 4.24
C LEU A 86 -8.92 14.17 4.30
N THR A 87 -9.62 14.28 5.43
CA THR A 87 -10.65 15.31 5.67
C THR A 87 -10.02 16.70 5.71
N ARG A 88 -8.88 16.87 6.36
CA ARG A 88 -8.15 18.14 6.39
C ARG A 88 -7.78 18.58 4.97
N ILE A 89 -7.14 17.71 4.18
CA ILE A 89 -6.79 18.00 2.78
C ILE A 89 -8.03 18.33 1.95
N SER A 90 -9.14 17.62 2.17
CA SER A 90 -10.41 17.87 1.51
C SER A 90 -10.91 19.30 1.74
N ASN A 91 -10.77 19.81 2.96
CA ASN A 91 -11.24 21.15 3.32
C ASN A 91 -10.35 22.27 2.74
N GLU A 92 -9.06 22.00 2.57
CA GLU A 92 -8.09 22.98 2.05
C GLU A 92 -8.22 23.18 0.53
N LYS A 93 -8.76 22.21 -0.20
CA LYS A 93 -8.84 22.24 -1.66
C LYS A 93 -10.22 22.67 -2.16
N LYS A 94 -10.25 23.38 -3.29
CA LYS A 94 -11.50 23.70 -4.01
C LYS A 94 -11.94 22.59 -4.97
N ASP A 95 -11.03 21.74 -5.41
CA ASP A 95 -11.28 20.66 -6.35
C ASP A 95 -12.21 19.59 -5.76
N ALA A 96 -12.97 18.91 -6.61
CA ALA A 96 -13.80 17.78 -6.20
C ALA A 96 -12.97 16.55 -5.84
N HIS A 97 -11.80 16.37 -6.47
CA HIS A 97 -10.86 15.31 -6.17
C HIS A 97 -9.96 15.68 -4.98
N LEU A 98 -9.67 14.70 -4.13
CA LEU A 98 -8.71 14.89 -3.02
C LEU A 98 -7.29 15.13 -3.54
N PHE A 99 -6.94 14.44 -4.61
CA PHE A 99 -5.62 14.48 -5.23
C PHE A 99 -5.75 14.80 -6.72
N PRO A 100 -5.99 16.08 -7.11
CA PRO A 100 -6.19 16.51 -8.50
C PRO A 100 -4.86 16.53 -9.26
N TYR A 101 -4.16 15.41 -9.28
CA TYR A 101 -2.84 15.28 -9.88
C TYR A 101 -2.78 14.13 -10.88
N THR A 102 -1.76 14.15 -11.73
CA THR A 102 -1.48 13.07 -12.67
C THR A 102 -0.65 11.94 -12.04
N LYS A 103 -0.70 10.75 -12.64
CA LYS A 103 0.18 9.63 -12.24
C LYS A 103 1.66 9.99 -12.36
N GLN A 104 2.01 10.82 -13.35
CA GLN A 104 3.37 11.31 -13.55
C GLN A 104 3.82 12.22 -12.42
N ALA A 105 2.95 13.13 -11.95
CA ALA A 105 3.24 13.99 -10.81
C ALA A 105 3.44 13.17 -9.53
N ALA A 106 2.57 12.19 -9.27
CA ALA A 106 2.75 11.28 -8.15
C ALA A 106 4.08 10.52 -8.23
N TRP A 107 4.42 10.00 -9.40
CA TRP A 107 5.69 9.31 -9.61
C TRP A 107 6.90 10.21 -9.39
N LEU A 108 6.87 11.45 -9.90
CA LEU A 108 7.95 12.41 -9.71
C LEU A 108 8.16 12.75 -8.24
N ALA A 109 7.08 13.02 -7.50
CA ALA A 109 7.13 13.30 -6.07
C ALA A 109 7.78 12.12 -5.28
N LEU A 110 7.40 10.88 -5.62
CA LEU A 110 8.00 9.70 -5.03
C LEU A 110 9.50 9.59 -5.34
N LYS A 111 9.90 9.78 -6.60
CA LYS A 111 11.33 9.71 -7.00
C LYS A 111 12.19 10.73 -6.24
N LEU A 112 11.70 11.94 -6.07
CA LEU A 112 12.40 12.98 -5.30
C LEU A 112 12.55 12.58 -3.83
N ALA A 113 11.49 12.03 -3.22
CA ALA A 113 11.53 11.58 -1.85
C ALA A 113 12.46 10.36 -1.66
N ILE A 114 12.45 9.39 -2.58
CA ILE A 114 13.37 8.23 -2.57
C ILE A 114 14.83 8.67 -2.58
N ARG A 115 15.19 9.61 -3.47
CA ARG A 115 16.54 10.15 -3.55
C ARG A 115 16.93 10.89 -2.27
N ALA A 116 16.06 11.74 -1.76
CA ALA A 116 16.29 12.47 -0.50
C ALA A 116 16.42 11.52 0.71
N ALA A 117 15.71 10.41 0.70
CA ALA A 117 15.77 9.38 1.74
C ALA A 117 17.00 8.46 1.62
N GLY A 118 17.74 8.50 0.50
CA GLY A 118 18.83 7.56 0.24
C GLY A 118 18.36 6.10 0.10
N CYS A 119 17.11 5.90 -0.28
CA CYS A 119 16.55 4.56 -0.51
C CYS A 119 16.89 4.06 -1.92
N ARG A 120 16.67 2.75 -2.14
CA ARG A 120 16.91 2.12 -3.46
C ARG A 120 16.05 2.77 -4.55
N GLU A 121 16.63 3.08 -5.70
CA GLU A 121 15.93 3.73 -6.83
C GLU A 121 14.91 2.82 -7.53
N THR A 122 14.93 1.52 -7.25
CA THR A 122 13.98 0.53 -7.75
C THR A 122 12.58 0.66 -7.12
N ILE A 123 12.44 1.44 -6.04
CA ILE A 123 11.14 1.67 -5.41
C ILE A 123 10.23 2.46 -6.35
N HIS A 124 9.03 1.94 -6.56
CA HIS A 124 7.99 2.53 -7.38
C HIS A 124 6.61 2.38 -6.70
N PRO A 125 5.57 3.13 -7.13
CA PRO A 125 4.29 3.16 -6.42
C PRO A 125 3.63 1.79 -6.22
N HIS A 126 3.86 0.84 -7.13
CA HIS A 126 3.29 -0.50 -7.02
C HIS A 126 3.89 -1.30 -5.86
N LEU A 127 5.13 -0.98 -5.42
CA LEU A 127 5.73 -1.62 -4.24
C LEU A 127 5.02 -1.25 -2.93
N PHE A 128 4.34 -0.11 -2.84
CA PHE A 128 3.45 0.21 -1.70
C PHE A 128 2.32 -0.81 -1.59
N ARG A 129 1.73 -1.16 -2.73
CA ARG A 129 0.69 -2.19 -2.80
C ARG A 129 1.24 -3.59 -2.51
N HIS A 130 2.42 -3.94 -3.03
CA HIS A 130 3.09 -5.19 -2.69
C HIS A 130 3.41 -5.27 -1.19
N GLY A 131 3.94 -4.19 -0.62
CA GLY A 131 4.20 -4.09 0.82
C GLY A 131 2.93 -4.26 1.66
N PHE A 132 1.79 -3.68 1.24
CA PHE A 132 0.50 -3.91 1.88
C PHE A 132 0.10 -5.38 1.83
N GLY A 133 0.14 -6.00 0.64
CA GLY A 133 -0.23 -7.41 0.47
C GLY A 133 0.63 -8.34 1.34
N HIS A 134 1.93 -8.08 1.40
CA HIS A 134 2.84 -8.85 2.25
C HIS A 134 2.49 -8.69 3.75
N ARG A 135 2.28 -7.46 4.24
CA ARG A 135 1.89 -7.22 5.64
C ARG A 135 0.52 -7.83 5.97
N ALA A 136 -0.45 -7.68 5.07
CA ALA A 136 -1.77 -8.27 5.24
C ALA A 136 -1.69 -9.81 5.35
N TYR A 137 -0.87 -10.46 4.51
CA TYR A 137 -0.66 -11.89 4.61
C TYR A 137 0.06 -12.29 5.90
N GLN A 138 1.09 -11.55 6.30
CA GLN A 138 1.77 -11.84 7.57
C GLN A 138 0.85 -11.73 8.78
N ALA A 139 -0.08 -10.77 8.75
CA ALA A 139 -1.04 -10.54 9.84
C ALA A 139 -2.18 -11.57 9.87
N THR A 140 -2.66 -12.01 8.71
CA THR A 140 -3.87 -12.84 8.62
C THR A 140 -3.59 -14.30 8.33
N LYS A 141 -2.49 -14.61 7.67
CA LYS A 141 -2.14 -15.93 7.10
C LYS A 141 -3.23 -16.50 6.17
N ASP A 142 -4.14 -15.65 5.71
CA ASP A 142 -5.27 -16.00 4.84
C ASP A 142 -5.11 -15.32 3.47
N ILE A 143 -4.76 -16.12 2.47
CA ILE A 143 -4.54 -15.65 1.10
C ILE A 143 -5.82 -15.15 0.44
N LEU A 144 -6.97 -15.76 0.77
CA LEU A 144 -8.27 -15.36 0.21
C LEU A 144 -8.72 -14.03 0.78
N LEU A 145 -8.47 -13.80 2.08
CA LEU A 145 -8.73 -12.50 2.70
C LEU A 145 -7.84 -11.41 2.09
N VAL A 146 -6.54 -11.67 1.91
CA VAL A 146 -5.63 -10.71 1.24
C VAL A 146 -6.08 -10.43 -0.19
N GLN A 147 -6.46 -11.46 -0.95
CA GLN A 147 -7.03 -11.31 -2.28
C GLN A 147 -8.23 -10.36 -2.28
N ARG A 148 -9.15 -10.55 -1.32
CA ARG A 148 -10.34 -9.71 -1.15
C ARG A 148 -9.97 -8.26 -0.83
N MET A 149 -9.10 -8.04 0.16
CA MET A 149 -8.63 -6.70 0.56
C MET A 149 -7.99 -5.95 -0.60
N MET A 150 -7.20 -6.64 -1.42
CA MET A 150 -6.54 -6.05 -2.58
C MET A 150 -7.43 -5.92 -3.82
N GLY A 151 -8.62 -6.51 -3.82
CA GLY A 151 -9.52 -6.53 -4.99
C GLY A 151 -8.90 -7.27 -6.19
N HIS A 152 -8.19 -8.37 -5.96
CA HIS A 152 -7.68 -9.24 -7.02
C HIS A 152 -8.78 -10.16 -7.53
N ARG A 153 -8.84 -10.38 -8.85
CA ARG A 153 -9.81 -11.30 -9.48
C ARG A 153 -9.41 -12.77 -9.31
N SER A 154 -8.12 -13.04 -9.17
CA SER A 154 -7.53 -14.37 -9.14
C SER A 154 -6.53 -14.47 -7.99
N THR A 155 -6.46 -15.66 -7.39
CA THR A 155 -5.46 -15.99 -6.37
C THR A 155 -4.04 -15.94 -6.91
N SER A 156 -3.82 -16.22 -8.21
CA SER A 156 -2.49 -16.18 -8.82
C SER A 156 -1.77 -14.83 -8.63
N SER A 157 -2.52 -13.73 -8.63
CA SER A 157 -1.96 -12.40 -8.34
C SER A 157 -1.57 -12.20 -6.87
N THR A 158 -2.02 -13.08 -5.98
CA THR A 158 -1.84 -13.01 -4.53
C THR A 158 -0.85 -14.08 -4.03
N GLU A 159 -0.60 -15.13 -4.81
CA GLU A 159 0.31 -16.23 -4.47
C GLU A 159 1.74 -15.77 -4.15
N GLY A 160 2.19 -14.65 -4.76
CA GLY A 160 3.48 -14.06 -4.46
C GLY A 160 3.65 -13.62 -3.00
N TYR A 161 2.56 -13.43 -2.25
CA TYR A 161 2.56 -13.06 -0.83
C TYR A 161 2.55 -14.27 0.10
N SER A 162 2.17 -15.44 -0.41
CA SER A 162 1.90 -16.66 0.36
C SER A 162 3.04 -17.67 0.34
N LYS A 163 4.15 -17.40 -0.36
CA LYS A 163 5.28 -18.34 -0.37
C LYS A 163 5.87 -18.47 1.03
N PRO A 164 5.62 -19.58 1.74
CA PRO A 164 6.14 -19.77 3.07
C PRO A 164 7.67 -19.86 3.03
N THR A 165 8.30 -19.26 4.01
CA THR A 165 9.73 -19.45 4.22
C THR A 165 10.00 -20.87 4.71
N MET A 166 11.22 -21.38 4.52
CA MET A 166 11.59 -22.68 5.08
C MET A 166 11.54 -22.71 6.61
N ALA A 167 11.62 -21.55 7.27
CA ALA A 167 11.43 -21.45 8.72
C ALA A 167 9.95 -21.71 9.09
N GLU A 168 9.01 -21.06 8.41
CA GLU A 168 7.56 -21.27 8.61
C GLU A 168 7.13 -22.71 8.30
N VAL A 169 7.70 -23.30 7.22
CA VAL A 169 7.45 -24.72 6.90
C VAL A 169 7.92 -25.62 8.05
N ARG A 170 9.13 -25.41 8.58
CA ARG A 170 9.66 -26.21 9.70
C ARG A 170 8.83 -26.04 10.98
N GLU A 171 8.36 -24.82 11.24
CA GLU A 171 7.50 -24.55 12.40
C GLU A 171 6.14 -25.24 12.26
N ALA A 172 5.53 -25.18 11.08
CA ALA A 172 4.29 -25.91 10.80
C ALA A 172 4.44 -27.42 11.04
N PHE A 173 5.52 -28.04 10.54
CA PHE A 173 5.81 -29.46 10.80
C PHE A 173 5.97 -29.78 12.30
N ARG A 174 6.62 -28.90 13.08
CA ARG A 174 6.74 -29.09 14.54
C ARG A 174 5.38 -29.01 15.24
N ASN A 175 4.49 -28.14 14.78
CA ASN A 175 3.19 -27.95 15.41
C ASN A 175 2.23 -29.11 15.08
N ILE A 176 2.29 -29.68 13.87
CA ILE A 176 1.52 -30.88 13.50
C ILE A 176 1.93 -32.06 14.41
N ASN A 177 3.23 -32.29 14.59
CA ASN A 177 3.72 -33.42 15.37
C ASN A 177 3.64 -33.23 16.90
N ARG A 178 3.23 -32.05 17.40
CA ARG A 178 3.00 -31.79 18.84
C ARG A 178 1.55 -32.05 19.28
N ASN A 179 0.64 -32.19 18.33
CA ASN A 179 -0.79 -32.42 18.58
C ASN A 179 -1.18 -33.90 18.43
N GLU A 180 -0.21 -34.80 18.30
CA GLU A 180 -0.35 -36.25 18.43
C GLU A 180 0.16 -36.73 19.80
#